data_7cee2c7e1ae5dcf39a5a05a69ce7970a
#
_entry.id   7cee2c7e1ae5dcf39a5a05a69ce7970a
#
_cell.length_a   1.000
_cell.length_b   1.000
_cell.length_c   1.000
_cell.angle_alpha   90.00
_cell.angle_beta   90.00
_cell.angle_gamma   90.00
#
_symmetry.space_group_name_H-M   'P 1'
#
loop_
_entity.id
_entity.type
_entity.pdbx_description
1 polymer ?
#
loop_
_entity_poly.entity_id
_entity_poly.type
_entity_poly.pdbx_seq_one_letter_code
_entity_poly.pdbx_strand_id
1 'polypeptide(L)'
;MYELIGTTKSRAFRALWLLEELGLDYTHLPANPRSDEVLAKAPSGKIPVLISDGSAISDSVAIMTFLADHHGAFTHPAGSLARARQDAMTNRLNDELDAVLWMAAKHSFALPEAQRVPEVKPALRWEFARNVANLEAEIDEAPYLAGDTPTIPDFLLTHCLGWASNAKFDYDAPRLEALAQRMRAREAYKRTRAL
;
A
#
# COMPACT_ATOMS: atom_id res chain seq x y z
N MET A 1 -2.74 8.23 21.22
CA MET A 1 -1.58 8.74 20.43
C MET A 1 -1.05 7.61 19.59
N TYR A 2 -0.83 7.83 18.28
CA TYR A 2 -0.31 6.79 17.38
C TYR A 2 1.21 6.81 17.31
N GLU A 3 1.84 5.61 17.20
CA GLU A 3 3.25 5.46 16.82
C GLU A 3 3.29 4.52 15.61
N LEU A 4 3.91 4.97 14.50
CA LEU A 4 4.13 4.13 13.33
C LEU A 4 5.59 3.73 13.20
N ILE A 5 5.82 2.42 13.14
CA ILE A 5 7.15 1.81 13.04
C ILE A 5 7.34 1.28 11.62
N GLY A 6 8.38 1.73 10.94
CA GLY A 6 8.75 1.27 9.62
C GLY A 6 9.30 2.38 8.72
N THR A 7 10.22 2.01 7.84
CA THR A 7 10.84 2.96 6.89
C THR A 7 9.86 3.38 5.77
N THR A 8 9.94 4.64 5.35
CA THR A 8 9.16 5.20 4.22
C THR A 8 9.43 4.52 2.88
N LYS A 9 10.54 3.80 2.75
CA LYS A 9 10.87 3.01 1.54
C LYS A 9 10.17 1.65 1.50
N SER A 10 9.16 1.44 2.33
CA SER A 10 8.40 0.20 2.46
C SER A 10 6.89 0.46 2.40
N ARG A 11 6.09 -0.59 2.65
CA ARG A 11 4.64 -0.47 2.81
C ARG A 11 4.21 0.42 3.98
N ALA A 12 5.14 0.79 4.89
CA ALA A 12 4.87 1.77 5.94
C ALA A 12 4.48 3.15 5.37
N PHE A 13 4.96 3.48 4.18
CA PHE A 13 4.58 4.71 3.48
C PHE A 13 3.06 4.88 3.36
N ARG A 14 2.32 3.79 3.10
CA ARG A 14 0.85 3.82 2.95
C ARG A 14 0.15 4.29 4.22
N ALA A 15 0.57 3.73 5.36
CA ALA A 15 -0.01 4.07 6.65
C ALA A 15 0.41 5.47 7.11
N LEU A 16 1.68 5.86 6.90
CA LEU A 16 2.15 7.23 7.15
C LEU A 16 1.35 8.24 6.33
N TRP A 17 1.16 7.96 5.04
CA TRP A 17 0.38 8.84 4.17
C TRP A 17 -1.06 9.00 4.65
N LEU A 18 -1.71 7.90 5.07
CA LEU A 18 -3.07 7.99 5.60
C LEU A 18 -3.13 8.80 6.92
N LEU A 19 -2.15 8.65 7.82
CA LEU A 19 -2.04 9.46 9.03
C LEU A 19 -1.94 10.96 8.68
N GLU A 20 -1.13 11.32 7.68
CA GLU A 20 -1.00 12.69 7.17
C GLU A 20 -2.29 13.21 6.53
N GLU A 21 -3.04 12.36 5.80
CA GLU A 21 -4.33 12.73 5.20
C GLU A 21 -5.41 12.96 6.26
N LEU A 22 -5.37 12.21 7.34
CA LEU A 22 -6.28 12.35 8.46
C LEU A 22 -5.90 13.53 9.38
N GLY A 23 -4.72 14.13 9.19
CA GLY A 23 -4.22 15.21 10.03
C GLY A 23 -3.99 14.80 11.48
N LEU A 24 -3.60 13.56 11.71
CA LEU A 24 -3.43 13.00 13.06
C LEU A 24 -2.04 13.27 13.60
N ASP A 25 -1.95 13.48 14.91
CA ASP A 25 -0.68 13.49 15.64
C ASP A 25 -0.18 12.07 15.82
N TYR A 26 1.07 11.82 15.40
CA TYR A 26 1.74 10.53 15.54
C TYR A 26 3.25 10.69 15.73
N THR A 27 3.87 9.67 16.26
CA THR A 27 5.33 9.51 16.23
C THR A 27 5.72 8.54 15.12
N HIS A 28 6.83 8.82 14.43
CA HIS A 28 7.38 7.93 13.40
C HIS A 28 8.73 7.37 13.84
N LEU A 29 8.81 6.04 13.93
CA LEU A 29 10.06 5.32 14.15
C LEU A 29 10.51 4.65 12.84
N PRO A 30 11.51 5.20 12.10
CA PRO A 30 11.93 4.69 10.80
C PRO A 30 12.82 3.44 10.93
N ALA A 31 12.25 2.35 11.49
CA ALA A 31 12.94 1.09 11.71
C ALA A 31 12.90 0.19 10.48
N ASN A 32 13.96 -0.62 10.31
CA ASN A 32 14.03 -1.63 9.25
C ASN A 32 13.33 -2.93 9.65
N PRO A 33 12.88 -3.75 8.68
CA PRO A 33 12.36 -5.09 8.98
C PRO A 33 13.36 -5.89 9.81
N ARG A 34 12.86 -6.62 10.82
CA ARG A 34 13.62 -7.49 11.72
C ARG A 34 14.61 -6.77 12.65
N SER A 35 14.57 -5.46 12.77
CA SER A 35 15.29 -4.77 13.83
C SER A 35 14.72 -5.11 15.21
N ASP A 36 15.50 -4.87 16.26
CA ASP A 36 15.08 -5.18 17.64
C ASP A 36 13.81 -4.41 18.04
N GLU A 37 13.69 -3.15 17.59
CA GLU A 37 12.51 -2.31 17.84
C GLU A 37 11.25 -2.92 17.21
N VAL A 38 11.36 -3.47 15.98
CA VAL A 38 10.25 -4.13 15.29
C VAL A 38 9.92 -5.46 15.96
N LEU A 39 10.94 -6.29 16.27
CA LEU A 39 10.74 -7.60 16.89
C LEU A 39 10.11 -7.48 18.29
N ALA A 40 10.42 -6.44 19.03
CA ALA A 40 9.81 -6.17 20.34
C ALA A 40 8.29 -5.88 20.27
N LYS A 41 7.78 -5.46 19.11
CA LYS A 41 6.37 -5.09 18.91
C LYS A 41 5.62 -6.07 17.99
N ALA A 42 6.33 -6.68 17.04
CA ALA A 42 5.77 -7.61 16.07
C ALA A 42 6.73 -8.77 15.84
N PRO A 43 6.46 -9.97 16.42
CA PRO A 43 7.35 -11.14 16.30
C PRO A 43 7.64 -11.60 14.88
N SER A 44 6.76 -11.25 13.92
CA SER A 44 6.99 -11.50 12.49
C SER A 44 8.18 -10.75 11.91
N GLY A 45 8.64 -9.69 12.56
CA GLY A 45 9.69 -8.79 12.10
C GLY A 45 9.31 -7.98 10.87
N LYS A 46 8.02 -7.96 10.49
CA LYS A 46 7.54 -7.21 9.32
C LYS A 46 7.15 -5.77 9.71
N ILE A 47 7.23 -4.87 8.74
CA ILE A 47 6.78 -3.47 8.82
C ILE A 47 5.73 -3.19 7.73
N PRO A 48 4.79 -2.24 7.95
CA PRO A 48 4.64 -1.39 9.14
C PRO A 48 4.06 -2.10 10.36
N VAL A 49 4.26 -1.46 11.52
CA VAL A 49 3.52 -1.75 12.76
C VAL A 49 2.97 -0.42 13.28
N LEU A 50 1.68 -0.37 13.56
CA LEU A 50 1.03 0.75 14.24
C LEU A 50 0.84 0.39 15.72
N ILE A 51 1.25 1.26 16.61
CA ILE A 51 0.88 1.17 18.03
C ILE A 51 -0.26 2.16 18.27
N SER A 52 -1.37 1.64 18.79
CA SER A 52 -2.55 2.40 19.21
C SER A 52 -2.96 1.93 20.60
N ASP A 53 -3.00 2.83 21.57
CA ASP A 53 -3.38 2.53 22.97
C ASP A 53 -2.65 1.31 23.55
N GLY A 54 -1.35 1.23 23.28
CA GLY A 54 -0.47 0.15 23.72
C GLY A 54 -0.59 -1.17 22.92
N SER A 55 -1.51 -1.26 21.98
CA SER A 55 -1.73 -2.45 21.13
C SER A 55 -1.02 -2.31 19.79
N ALA A 56 -0.37 -3.37 19.33
CA ALA A 56 0.30 -3.42 18.04
C ALA A 56 -0.63 -3.97 16.95
N ILE A 57 -0.75 -3.23 15.84
CA ILE A 57 -1.47 -3.65 14.63
C ILE A 57 -0.42 -3.80 13.52
N SER A 58 -0.39 -4.96 12.88
CA SER A 58 0.49 -5.25 11.76
C SER A 58 -0.31 -5.37 10.47
N ASP A 59 0.39 -5.27 9.33
CA ASP A 59 -0.10 -5.19 7.97
C ASP A 59 -0.61 -3.80 7.56
N SER A 60 -0.11 -3.31 6.42
CA SER A 60 -0.40 -1.93 5.98
C SER A 60 -1.87 -1.70 5.63
N VAL A 61 -2.56 -2.72 5.08
CA VAL A 61 -3.99 -2.60 4.75
C VAL A 61 -4.84 -2.67 6.02
N ALA A 62 -4.52 -3.57 6.95
CA ALA A 62 -5.20 -3.64 8.24
C ALA A 62 -5.06 -2.34 9.03
N ILE A 63 -3.86 -1.74 9.04
CA ILE A 63 -3.59 -0.44 9.67
C ILE A 63 -4.43 0.67 9.01
N MET A 64 -4.42 0.74 7.67
CA MET A 64 -5.21 1.75 6.95
C MET A 64 -6.71 1.55 7.19
N THR A 65 -7.20 0.31 7.20
CA THR A 65 -8.61 0.01 7.47
C THR A 65 -9.00 0.44 8.88
N PHE A 66 -8.17 0.11 9.88
CA PHE A 66 -8.39 0.54 11.27
C PHE A 66 -8.47 2.07 11.39
N LEU A 67 -7.48 2.79 10.83
CA LEU A 67 -7.44 4.24 10.89
C LEU A 67 -8.64 4.87 10.16
N ALA A 68 -8.94 4.39 8.95
CA ALA A 68 -10.03 4.91 8.14
C ALA A 68 -11.40 4.69 8.81
N ASP A 69 -11.65 3.50 9.36
CA ASP A 69 -12.88 3.17 10.06
C ASP A 69 -13.01 3.95 11.38
N HIS A 70 -11.92 4.05 12.15
CA HIS A 70 -11.91 4.76 13.43
C HIS A 70 -12.19 6.27 13.27
N HIS A 71 -11.69 6.87 12.20
CA HIS A 71 -11.85 8.30 11.93
C HIS A 71 -12.97 8.63 10.93
N GLY A 72 -13.65 7.63 10.36
CA GLY A 72 -14.78 7.82 9.45
C GLY A 72 -14.42 8.51 8.12
N ALA A 73 -13.19 8.31 7.62
CA ALA A 73 -12.71 8.93 6.39
C ALA A 73 -11.90 7.94 5.53
N PHE A 74 -11.86 8.16 4.21
CA PHE A 74 -11.17 7.29 3.23
C PHE A 74 -11.69 5.85 3.19
N THR A 75 -12.92 5.64 3.62
CA THR A 75 -13.59 4.34 3.63
C THR A 75 -15.12 4.51 3.57
N HIS A 76 -15.80 3.49 3.10
CA HIS A 76 -17.26 3.41 3.20
C HIS A 76 -17.69 2.74 4.52
N PRO A 77 -18.92 3.02 5.00
CA PRO A 77 -19.42 2.42 6.25
C PRO A 77 -19.39 0.88 6.21
N ALA A 78 -18.90 0.27 7.28
CA ALA A 78 -18.86 -1.18 7.41
C ALA A 78 -20.27 -1.79 7.22
N GLY A 79 -20.35 -2.94 6.54
CA GLY A 79 -21.60 -3.63 6.22
C GLY A 79 -22.38 -3.07 5.03
N SER A 80 -21.93 -1.97 4.40
CA SER A 80 -22.53 -1.44 3.17
C SER A 80 -22.01 -2.17 1.91
N LEU A 81 -22.82 -2.17 0.83
CA LEU A 81 -22.36 -2.68 -0.48
C LEU A 81 -21.18 -1.87 -1.04
N ALA A 82 -21.14 -0.56 -0.79
CA ALA A 82 -20.01 0.28 -1.19
C ALA A 82 -18.72 -0.18 -0.50
N ARG A 83 -18.79 -0.50 0.81
CA ARG A 83 -17.66 -1.06 1.55
C ARG A 83 -17.24 -2.43 1.00
N ALA A 84 -18.19 -3.31 0.69
CA ALA A 84 -17.86 -4.62 0.11
C ALA A 84 -17.12 -4.49 -1.24
N ARG A 85 -17.52 -3.54 -2.08
CA ARG A 85 -16.81 -3.23 -3.35
C ARG A 85 -15.42 -2.63 -3.11
N GLN A 86 -15.30 -1.72 -2.17
CA GLN A 86 -14.01 -1.17 -1.74
C GLN A 86 -13.06 -2.27 -1.25
N ASP A 87 -13.55 -3.18 -0.41
CA ASP A 87 -12.74 -4.27 0.14
C ASP A 87 -12.36 -5.29 -0.94
N ALA A 88 -13.27 -5.58 -1.89
CA ALA A 88 -12.97 -6.41 -3.05
C ALA A 88 -11.86 -5.81 -3.90
N MET A 89 -11.92 -4.50 -4.20
CA MET A 89 -10.86 -3.78 -4.92
C MET A 89 -9.54 -3.79 -4.14
N THR A 90 -9.58 -3.54 -2.83
CA THR A 90 -8.39 -3.59 -1.97
C THR A 90 -7.71 -4.96 -2.00
N ASN A 91 -8.50 -6.03 -1.87
CA ASN A 91 -7.98 -7.40 -1.92
C ASN A 91 -7.44 -7.75 -3.30
N ARG A 92 -8.12 -7.33 -4.37
CA ARG A 92 -7.62 -7.49 -5.74
C ARG A 92 -6.26 -6.83 -5.95
N LEU A 93 -6.10 -5.58 -5.53
CA LEU A 93 -4.82 -4.87 -5.63
C LEU A 93 -3.72 -5.53 -4.80
N ASN A 94 -4.05 -6.07 -3.63
CA ASN A 94 -3.10 -6.82 -2.82
C ASN A 94 -2.62 -8.09 -3.52
N ASP A 95 -3.53 -8.85 -4.12
CA ASP A 95 -3.23 -10.12 -4.78
C ASP A 95 -2.57 -9.89 -6.16
N GLU A 96 -3.20 -9.10 -7.00
CA GLU A 96 -2.82 -8.97 -8.40
C GLU A 96 -1.64 -8.00 -8.63
N LEU A 97 -1.39 -7.02 -7.76
CA LEU A 97 -0.31 -6.05 -7.93
C LEU A 97 0.76 -6.17 -6.82
N ASP A 98 0.36 -6.01 -5.56
CA ASP A 98 1.31 -5.98 -4.45
C ASP A 98 2.04 -7.32 -4.26
N ALA A 99 1.32 -8.44 -4.28
CA ALA A 99 1.91 -9.77 -4.11
C ALA A 99 2.87 -10.11 -5.25
N VAL A 100 2.54 -9.74 -6.48
CA VAL A 100 3.40 -9.95 -7.67
C VAL A 100 4.70 -9.16 -7.54
N LEU A 101 4.62 -7.86 -7.19
CA LEU A 101 5.79 -7.02 -6.93
C LEU A 101 6.63 -7.54 -5.77
N TRP A 102 5.97 -8.00 -4.70
CA TRP A 102 6.66 -8.56 -3.55
C TRP A 102 7.35 -9.88 -3.87
N MET A 103 6.73 -10.74 -4.70
CA MET A 103 7.37 -11.97 -5.15
C MET A 103 8.65 -11.66 -5.92
N ALA A 104 8.63 -10.69 -6.82
CA ALA A 104 9.82 -10.24 -7.54
C ALA A 104 10.89 -9.66 -6.58
N ALA A 105 10.50 -8.87 -5.59
CA ALA A 105 11.39 -8.33 -4.57
C ALA A 105 12.02 -9.43 -3.72
N LYS A 106 11.25 -10.45 -3.32
CA LYS A 106 11.78 -11.61 -2.59
C LYS A 106 12.92 -12.27 -3.35
N HIS A 107 12.76 -12.53 -4.63
CA HIS A 107 13.78 -13.17 -5.47
C HIS A 107 14.85 -12.20 -6.02
N SER A 108 14.77 -10.91 -5.63
CA SER A 108 15.80 -9.92 -5.93
C SER A 108 16.74 -9.67 -4.75
N PHE A 109 16.20 -9.46 -3.54
CA PHE A 109 16.99 -9.02 -2.38
C PHE A 109 16.47 -9.47 -1.02
N ALA A 110 15.17 -9.81 -0.87
CA ALA A 110 14.60 -10.02 0.46
C ALA A 110 14.83 -11.44 1.01
N LEU A 111 14.93 -12.46 0.15
CA LEU A 111 15.31 -13.82 0.55
C LEU A 111 16.82 -13.95 0.69
N PRO A 112 17.30 -14.92 1.50
CA PRO A 112 18.69 -15.35 1.44
C PRO A 112 19.08 -15.72 -0.01
N GLU A 113 20.29 -15.43 -0.42
CA GLU A 113 20.73 -15.57 -1.82
C GLU A 113 20.52 -17.01 -2.36
N ALA A 114 20.84 -18.01 -1.56
CA ALA A 114 20.65 -19.43 -1.91
C ALA A 114 19.18 -19.85 -2.13
N GLN A 115 18.22 -19.01 -1.72
CA GLN A 115 16.77 -19.25 -1.89
C GLN A 115 16.14 -18.39 -3.00
N ARG A 116 16.95 -17.62 -3.71
CA ARG A 116 16.46 -16.77 -4.81
C ARG A 116 16.36 -17.56 -6.11
N VAL A 117 15.27 -17.34 -6.83
CA VAL A 117 15.01 -17.90 -8.17
C VAL A 117 14.75 -16.71 -9.12
N PRO A 118 15.80 -16.09 -9.69
CA PRO A 118 15.65 -14.91 -10.54
C PRO A 118 14.81 -15.16 -11.78
N GLU A 119 14.74 -16.38 -12.26
CA GLU A 119 14.03 -16.82 -13.46
C GLU A 119 12.51 -16.64 -13.36
N VAL A 120 11.95 -16.44 -12.17
CA VAL A 120 10.52 -16.15 -11.98
C VAL A 120 10.13 -14.74 -12.45
N LYS A 121 11.08 -13.81 -12.52
CA LYS A 121 10.81 -12.39 -12.77
C LYS A 121 10.14 -12.09 -14.13
N PRO A 122 10.52 -12.71 -15.26
CA PRO A 122 9.81 -12.50 -16.51
C PRO A 122 8.31 -12.84 -16.43
N ALA A 123 7.96 -13.95 -15.78
CA ALA A 123 6.56 -14.34 -15.57
C ALA A 123 5.81 -13.31 -14.71
N LEU A 124 6.42 -12.85 -13.62
CA LEU A 124 5.83 -11.84 -12.75
C LEU A 124 5.65 -10.48 -13.45
N ARG A 125 6.56 -10.08 -14.33
CA ARG A 125 6.41 -8.86 -15.14
C ARG A 125 5.23 -8.97 -16.11
N TRP A 126 5.12 -10.10 -16.81
CA TRP A 126 4.00 -10.38 -17.68
C TRP A 126 2.66 -10.40 -16.92
N GLU A 127 2.63 -11.07 -15.77
CA GLU A 127 1.45 -11.14 -14.90
C GLU A 127 1.01 -9.75 -14.43
N PHE A 128 1.94 -8.94 -13.95
CA PHE A 128 1.69 -7.58 -13.50
C PHE A 128 1.10 -6.73 -14.63
N ALA A 129 1.73 -6.73 -15.80
CA ALA A 129 1.27 -5.96 -16.97
C ALA A 129 -0.15 -6.39 -17.40
N ARG A 130 -0.43 -7.70 -17.43
CA ARG A 130 -1.76 -8.24 -17.70
C ARG A 130 -2.79 -7.78 -16.67
N ASN A 131 -2.46 -7.86 -15.38
CA ASN A 131 -3.37 -7.50 -14.29
C ASN A 131 -3.68 -5.99 -14.30
N VAL A 132 -2.67 -5.16 -14.56
CA VAL A 132 -2.83 -3.71 -14.74
C VAL A 132 -3.71 -3.40 -15.96
N ALA A 133 -3.49 -4.07 -17.11
CA ALA A 133 -4.31 -3.88 -18.31
C ALA A 133 -5.78 -4.27 -18.06
N ASN A 134 -6.03 -5.35 -17.34
CA ASN A 134 -7.38 -5.76 -16.96
C ASN A 134 -8.05 -4.71 -16.06
N LEU A 135 -7.35 -4.22 -15.05
CA LEU A 135 -7.84 -3.18 -14.16
C LEU A 135 -8.12 -1.88 -14.94
N GLU A 136 -7.20 -1.47 -15.83
CA GLU A 136 -7.37 -0.29 -16.69
C GLU A 136 -8.62 -0.39 -17.56
N ALA A 137 -8.94 -1.58 -18.07
CA ALA A 137 -10.13 -1.82 -18.90
C ALA A 137 -11.45 -1.77 -18.10
N GLU A 138 -11.40 -2.13 -16.81
CA GLU A 138 -12.59 -2.28 -15.96
C GLU A 138 -12.94 -1.03 -15.15
N ILE A 139 -12.00 -0.11 -14.89
CA ILE A 139 -12.28 1.08 -14.09
C ILE A 139 -13.21 2.03 -14.83
N ASP A 140 -14.11 2.65 -14.07
CA ASP A 140 -15.00 3.70 -14.54
C ASP A 140 -14.25 5.03 -14.80
N GLU A 141 -14.95 6.00 -15.42
CA GLU A 141 -14.41 7.36 -15.60
C GLU A 141 -14.39 8.19 -14.31
N ALA A 142 -14.74 7.59 -13.17
CA ALA A 142 -14.71 8.23 -11.87
C ALA A 142 -13.30 8.69 -11.49
N PRO A 143 -13.15 9.76 -10.70
CA PRO A 143 -11.85 10.29 -10.31
C PRO A 143 -11.03 9.32 -9.44
N TYR A 144 -11.66 8.37 -8.74
CA TYR A 144 -11.03 7.37 -7.87
C TYR A 144 -11.69 6.01 -8.05
N LEU A 145 -11.04 4.94 -7.57
CA LEU A 145 -11.48 3.55 -7.77
C LEU A 145 -12.86 3.22 -7.19
N ALA A 146 -13.31 3.97 -6.20
CA ALA A 146 -14.61 3.75 -5.56
C ALA A 146 -15.57 4.96 -5.71
N GLY A 147 -15.34 5.84 -6.69
CA GLY A 147 -16.21 6.99 -6.98
C GLY A 147 -15.51 8.34 -6.87
N ASP A 148 -16.19 9.34 -6.28
CA ASP A 148 -15.76 10.74 -6.29
C ASP A 148 -14.75 11.12 -5.21
N THR A 149 -14.55 10.27 -4.21
CA THR A 149 -13.63 10.51 -3.09
C THR A 149 -12.62 9.37 -2.96
N PRO A 150 -11.37 9.69 -2.58
CA PRO A 150 -10.36 8.65 -2.42
C PRO A 150 -10.68 7.74 -1.24
N THR A 151 -10.38 6.46 -1.41
CA THR A 151 -10.53 5.41 -0.40
C THR A 151 -9.25 4.57 -0.31
N ILE A 152 -9.18 3.63 0.61
CA ILE A 152 -8.01 2.77 0.84
C ILE A 152 -7.38 2.20 -0.44
N PRO A 153 -8.15 1.64 -1.40
CA PRO A 153 -7.56 1.10 -2.62
C PRO A 153 -6.79 2.13 -3.47
N ASP A 154 -7.15 3.43 -3.42
CA ASP A 154 -6.44 4.46 -4.16
C ASP A 154 -5.01 4.69 -3.64
N PHE A 155 -4.81 4.62 -2.32
CA PHE A 155 -3.49 4.65 -1.69
C PHE A 155 -2.66 3.43 -2.09
N LEU A 156 -3.29 2.25 -2.05
CA LEU A 156 -2.64 0.99 -2.38
C LEU A 156 -2.20 0.96 -3.85
N LEU A 157 -3.11 1.30 -4.78
CA LEU A 157 -2.81 1.41 -6.21
C LEU A 157 -1.65 2.37 -6.46
N THR A 158 -1.73 3.59 -5.94
CA THR A 158 -0.72 4.63 -6.14
C THR A 158 0.66 4.18 -5.67
N HIS A 159 0.72 3.50 -4.52
CA HIS A 159 1.97 2.94 -4.01
C HIS A 159 2.48 1.79 -4.90
N CYS A 160 1.62 0.87 -5.35
CA CYS A 160 2.01 -0.24 -6.22
C CYS A 160 2.54 0.25 -7.57
N LEU A 161 1.89 1.23 -8.21
CA LEU A 161 2.38 1.81 -9.47
C LEU A 161 3.73 2.52 -9.28
N GLY A 162 3.92 3.24 -8.18
CA GLY A 162 5.22 3.83 -7.84
C GLY A 162 6.31 2.78 -7.62
N TRP A 163 5.97 1.67 -6.95
CA TRP A 163 6.89 0.55 -6.77
C TRP A 163 7.23 -0.12 -8.10
N ALA A 164 6.23 -0.39 -8.94
CA ALA A 164 6.41 -0.98 -10.27
C ALA A 164 7.36 -0.17 -11.13
N SER A 165 7.17 1.16 -11.18
CA SER A 165 8.05 2.09 -11.89
C SER A 165 9.50 1.99 -11.40
N ASN A 166 9.73 2.03 -10.07
CA ASN A 166 11.07 1.88 -9.48
C ASN A 166 11.70 0.51 -9.75
N ALA A 167 10.88 -0.55 -9.83
CA ALA A 167 11.32 -1.92 -10.09
C ALA A 167 11.41 -2.24 -11.61
N LYS A 168 11.12 -1.26 -12.48
CA LYS A 168 11.12 -1.37 -13.94
C LYS A 168 10.17 -2.46 -14.44
N PHE A 169 8.95 -2.45 -13.93
CA PHE A 169 7.84 -3.21 -14.44
C PHE A 169 7.10 -2.34 -15.45
N ASP A 170 7.16 -2.72 -16.71
CA ASP A 170 6.51 -2.00 -17.81
C ASP A 170 5.02 -2.34 -17.84
N TYR A 171 4.17 -1.34 -18.04
CA TYR A 171 2.73 -1.45 -18.23
C TYR A 171 2.20 -0.21 -18.95
N ASP A 172 1.02 -0.34 -19.56
CA ASP A 172 0.29 0.76 -20.20
C ASP A 172 -1.08 0.89 -19.53
N ALA A 173 -1.28 2.00 -18.78
CA ALA A 173 -2.51 2.24 -18.02
C ALA A 173 -2.70 3.75 -17.76
N PRO A 174 -3.05 4.53 -18.78
CA PRO A 174 -3.10 5.99 -18.69
C PRO A 174 -4.13 6.51 -17.69
N ARG A 175 -5.28 5.83 -17.49
CA ARG A 175 -6.30 6.25 -16.50
C ARG A 175 -5.85 5.96 -15.08
N LEU A 176 -5.26 4.79 -14.82
CA LEU A 176 -4.67 4.45 -13.52
C LEU A 176 -3.50 5.38 -13.18
N GLU A 177 -2.67 5.74 -14.15
CA GLU A 177 -1.59 6.72 -13.92
C GLU A 177 -2.15 8.12 -13.67
N ALA A 178 -3.21 8.55 -14.35
CA ALA A 178 -3.86 9.83 -14.08
C ALA A 178 -4.44 9.87 -12.65
N LEU A 179 -5.06 8.78 -12.18
CA LEU A 179 -5.50 8.63 -10.79
C LEU A 179 -4.30 8.72 -9.83
N ALA A 180 -3.24 7.95 -10.08
CA ALA A 180 -2.06 7.96 -9.23
C ALA A 180 -1.37 9.35 -9.20
N GLN A 181 -1.35 10.08 -10.30
CA GLN A 181 -0.85 11.46 -10.35
C GLN A 181 -1.71 12.39 -9.49
N ARG A 182 -3.04 12.28 -9.56
CA ARG A 182 -3.97 13.03 -8.70
C ARG A 182 -3.71 12.74 -7.23
N MET A 183 -3.52 11.47 -6.88
CA MET A 183 -3.19 11.07 -5.51
C MET A 183 -1.82 11.62 -5.05
N ARG A 184 -0.80 11.56 -5.91
CA ARG A 184 0.54 12.09 -5.61
C ARG A 184 0.59 13.62 -5.51
N ALA A 185 -0.37 14.33 -6.13
CA ALA A 185 -0.46 15.79 -6.05
C ALA A 185 -0.97 16.30 -4.68
N ARG A 186 -1.54 15.43 -3.84
CA ARG A 186 -2.09 15.78 -2.52
C ARG A 186 -0.97 16.20 -1.56
N GLU A 187 -1.26 17.21 -0.75
CA GLU A 187 -0.26 17.79 0.18
C GLU A 187 0.22 16.75 1.22
N ALA A 188 -0.67 15.88 1.70
CA ALA A 188 -0.30 14.80 2.62
C ALA A 188 0.70 13.82 1.99
N TYR A 189 0.53 13.47 0.70
CA TYR A 189 1.53 12.66 0.00
C TYR A 189 2.90 13.33 -0.05
N LYS A 190 2.95 14.64 -0.34
CA LYS A 190 4.20 15.41 -0.40
C LYS A 190 4.88 15.46 0.97
N ARG A 191 4.10 15.70 2.05
CA ARG A 191 4.64 15.66 3.43
C ARG A 191 5.22 14.30 3.77
N THR A 192 4.48 13.22 3.47
CA THR A 192 4.96 11.85 3.70
C THR A 192 6.24 11.52 2.94
N ARG A 193 6.38 12.06 1.72
CA ARG A 193 7.59 11.91 0.90
C ARG A 193 8.81 12.65 1.47
N ALA A 194 8.59 13.63 2.32
CA ALA A 194 9.64 14.43 2.96
C ALA A 194 10.13 13.82 4.30
N LEU A 195 9.45 12.79 4.85
CA LEU A 195 9.90 12.01 6.01
C LEU A 195 11.10 11.12 5.65
#